data_fb92d7cb4360e00d5be9d334dff5c048
#
_entry.id   fb92d7cb4360e00d5be9d334dff5c048
#
_cell.length_a   1.000
_cell.length_b   1.000
_cell.length_c   1.000
_cell.angle_alpha   90.00
_cell.angle_beta   90.00
_cell.angle_gamma   90.00
#
_symmetry.space_group_name_H-M   'P 1'
#
loop_
_entity.id
_entity.type
_entity.pdbx_description
1 polymer ?
#
loop_
_entity_poly.entity_id
_entity_poly.type
_entity_poly.pdbx_seq_one_letter_code
_entity_poly.pdbx_strand_id
1 'polypeptide(L)'
;GIGGYSEVSHAKVVQFSETVAAPHGAVLHVHTVEQEAGAGIKELAMLIHRPTCSTCGTIKRYQFNRVALEHKYDVMATGHNLDDEAARLLGNVLRWQEEYLDKQSPSLPASLDGFAKKVKPLFRLSERELAAYSVLNRIDYIVEECPMAKGARTLLYKEVLNRLETESPGTKQAFYCGFLDKQRKPEVSSTTMAERDQAMLHPCSVCQQPTTADVCSYCKMMARA
;
A
#
# COMPACT_ATOMS: atom_id res chain seq x y z
N GLY A 1 6.73 23.86 6.47
CA GLY A 1 6.48 22.71 7.35
C GLY A 1 5.06 22.68 7.90
N ILE A 2 4.75 21.65 8.66
CA ILE A 2 3.47 21.51 9.37
C ILE A 2 3.76 21.77 10.85
N GLY A 3 4.20 22.99 11.18
CA GLY A 3 4.52 23.40 12.55
C GLY A 3 5.50 22.44 13.26
N GLY A 4 5.41 22.31 14.58
CA GLY A 4 6.32 21.51 15.38
C GLY A 4 6.46 20.04 14.98
N TYR A 5 5.44 19.44 14.34
CA TYR A 5 5.53 18.07 13.81
C TYR A 5 6.64 17.90 12.77
N SER A 6 6.76 18.83 11.82
CA SER A 6 7.82 18.76 10.79
C SER A 6 9.21 18.96 11.40
N GLU A 7 9.34 19.78 12.42
CA GLU A 7 10.60 20.03 13.12
C GLU A 7 11.07 18.79 13.88
N VAL A 8 10.18 18.15 14.63
CA VAL A 8 10.47 16.90 15.34
C VAL A 8 10.84 15.78 14.34
N SER A 9 10.06 15.66 13.24
CA SER A 9 10.34 14.68 12.19
C SER A 9 11.71 14.91 11.55
N HIS A 10 12.05 16.17 11.25
CA HIS A 10 13.35 16.53 10.68
C HIS A 10 14.49 16.19 11.64
N ALA A 11 14.41 16.60 12.90
CA ALA A 11 15.44 16.32 13.90
C ALA A 11 15.72 14.81 14.05
N LYS A 12 14.65 13.98 14.11
CA LYS A 12 14.80 12.52 14.19
C LYS A 12 15.45 11.93 12.93
N VAL A 13 15.08 12.40 11.74
CA VAL A 13 15.70 11.94 10.48
C VAL A 13 17.17 12.32 10.39
N VAL A 14 17.54 13.53 10.82
CA VAL A 14 18.95 13.98 10.88
C VAL A 14 19.74 13.09 11.85
N GLN A 15 19.24 12.90 13.06
CA GLN A 15 19.87 12.04 14.06
C GLN A 15 20.06 10.61 13.54
N PHE A 16 19.01 10.02 12.94
CA PHE A 16 19.08 8.67 12.37
C PHE A 16 20.08 8.61 11.20
N SER A 17 20.12 9.65 10.38
CA SER A 17 21.06 9.71 9.28
C SER A 17 22.50 9.72 9.77
N GLU A 18 22.80 10.53 10.78
CA GLU A 18 24.17 10.63 11.35
C GLU A 18 24.60 9.35 12.07
N THR A 19 23.70 8.76 12.86
CA THR A 19 24.05 7.62 13.72
C THR A 19 23.97 6.26 13.03
N VAL A 20 23.10 6.09 12.03
CA VAL A 20 22.84 4.80 11.39
C VAL A 20 23.18 4.82 9.91
N ALA A 21 22.70 5.81 9.16
CA ALA A 21 22.79 5.76 7.70
C ALA A 21 24.18 6.19 7.16
N ALA A 22 24.76 7.26 7.68
CA ALA A 22 26.05 7.77 7.24
C ALA A 22 27.22 6.78 7.44
N PRO A 23 27.31 5.99 8.55
CA PRO A 23 28.32 4.95 8.68
C PRO A 23 28.27 3.87 7.60
N HIS A 24 27.13 3.71 6.93
CA HIS A 24 26.94 2.80 5.79
C HIS A 24 27.03 3.50 4.44
N GLY A 25 27.53 4.73 4.39
CA GLY A 25 27.74 5.50 3.15
C GLY A 25 26.48 6.14 2.57
N ALA A 26 25.37 6.19 3.33
CA ALA A 26 24.17 6.88 2.88
C ALA A 26 24.33 8.41 3.01
N VAL A 27 23.74 9.15 2.07
CA VAL A 27 23.74 10.62 2.03
C VAL A 27 22.34 11.13 2.32
N LEU A 28 22.21 12.07 3.25
CA LEU A 28 20.95 12.74 3.55
C LEU A 28 20.75 13.93 2.60
N HIS A 29 19.66 13.89 1.82
CA HIS A 29 19.20 15.04 1.03
C HIS A 29 18.02 15.69 1.73
N VAL A 30 18.13 16.99 2.05
CA VAL A 30 17.08 17.77 2.71
C VAL A 30 16.53 18.78 1.72
N HIS A 31 15.22 18.73 1.48
CA HIS A 31 14.50 19.68 0.64
C HIS A 31 13.39 20.36 1.44
N THR A 32 13.42 21.67 1.46
CA THR A 32 12.44 22.49 2.16
C THR A 32 11.47 23.09 1.15
N VAL A 33 10.20 22.67 1.24
CA VAL A 33 9.15 23.14 0.32
C VAL A 33 9.02 24.66 0.33
N GLU A 34 9.15 25.26 1.50
CA GLU A 34 9.04 26.72 1.69
C GLU A 34 10.15 27.48 0.97
N GLN A 35 11.37 26.95 0.95
CA GLN A 35 12.49 27.55 0.21
C GLN A 35 12.31 27.42 -1.30
N GLU A 36 11.74 26.33 -1.78
CA GLU A 36 11.57 26.08 -3.20
C GLU A 36 10.30 26.71 -3.80
N ALA A 37 9.21 26.73 -3.05
CA ALA A 37 7.90 27.18 -3.51
C ALA A 37 7.46 28.51 -2.91
N GLY A 38 8.25 29.11 -2.03
CA GLY A 38 7.94 30.39 -1.37
C GLY A 38 6.83 30.30 -0.31
N ALA A 39 6.27 29.12 -0.09
CA ALA A 39 5.18 28.92 0.87
C ALA A 39 5.18 27.48 1.43
N GLY A 40 4.69 27.29 2.65
CA GLY A 40 4.53 25.98 3.26
C GLY A 40 3.40 25.16 2.66
N ILE A 41 3.39 23.84 2.92
CA ILE A 41 2.38 22.91 2.35
C ILE A 41 0.94 23.33 2.66
N LYS A 42 0.68 23.83 3.88
CA LYS A 42 -0.65 24.27 4.29
C LYS A 42 -1.12 25.49 3.49
N GLU A 43 -0.24 26.45 3.30
CA GLU A 43 -0.50 27.67 2.54
C GLU A 43 -0.72 27.36 1.06
N LEU A 44 0.16 26.52 0.48
CA LEU A 44 -0.02 26.04 -0.89
C LEU A 44 -1.35 25.32 -1.09
N ALA A 45 -1.74 24.46 -0.15
CA ALA A 45 -3.01 23.74 -0.20
C ALA A 45 -4.22 24.70 -0.20
N MET A 46 -4.18 25.78 0.59
CA MET A 46 -5.19 26.82 0.61
C MET A 46 -5.24 27.59 -0.70
N LEU A 47 -4.09 28.01 -1.22
CA LEU A 47 -3.98 28.78 -2.48
C LEU A 47 -4.56 28.01 -3.67
N ILE A 48 -4.34 26.69 -3.74
CA ILE A 48 -4.80 25.85 -4.86
C ILE A 48 -6.14 25.15 -4.57
N HIS A 49 -6.80 25.45 -3.46
CA HIS A 49 -8.07 24.85 -3.04
C HIS A 49 -8.08 23.32 -3.04
N ARG A 50 -7.00 22.71 -2.54
CA ARG A 50 -6.86 21.25 -2.46
C ARG A 50 -6.64 20.78 -1.03
N PRO A 51 -7.06 19.53 -0.67
CA PRO A 51 -6.77 18.96 0.64
C PRO A 51 -5.26 18.93 0.92
N THR A 52 -4.86 19.31 2.12
CA THR A 52 -3.44 19.40 2.54
C THR A 52 -2.66 18.10 2.32
N CYS A 53 -3.26 16.94 2.66
CA CYS A 53 -2.63 15.64 2.44
C CYS A 53 -2.41 15.33 0.95
N SER A 54 -3.35 15.72 0.08
CA SER A 54 -3.21 15.56 -1.37
C SER A 54 -2.07 16.40 -1.93
N THR A 55 -1.99 17.66 -1.49
CA THR A 55 -0.92 18.61 -1.86
C THR A 55 0.44 18.10 -1.38
N CYS A 56 0.54 17.73 -0.10
CA CYS A 56 1.74 17.14 0.49
C CYS A 56 2.22 15.90 -0.27
N GLY A 57 1.31 14.97 -0.54
CA GLY A 57 1.64 13.76 -1.27
C GLY A 57 2.11 14.02 -2.72
N THR A 58 1.57 15.03 -3.38
CA THR A 58 2.01 15.43 -4.73
C THR A 58 3.42 16.00 -4.70
N ILE A 59 3.69 16.94 -3.78
CA ILE A 59 5.00 17.57 -3.62
C ILE A 59 6.06 16.52 -3.26
N LYS A 60 5.78 15.66 -2.27
CA LYS A 60 6.72 14.58 -1.88
C LYS A 60 7.08 13.66 -3.05
N ARG A 61 6.09 13.23 -3.82
CA ARG A 61 6.35 12.36 -4.99
C ARG A 61 7.20 13.05 -6.06
N TYR A 62 6.93 14.32 -6.31
CA TYR A 62 7.74 15.13 -7.23
C TYR A 62 9.19 15.21 -6.75
N GLN A 63 9.42 15.59 -5.48
CA GLN A 63 10.75 15.72 -4.91
C GLN A 63 11.53 14.41 -4.92
N PHE A 64 10.89 13.31 -4.53
CA PHE A 64 11.54 12.00 -4.54
C PHE A 64 11.99 11.58 -5.94
N ASN A 65 11.14 11.81 -6.95
CA ASN A 65 11.50 11.51 -8.33
C ASN A 65 12.62 12.43 -8.84
N ARG A 66 12.53 13.73 -8.54
CA ARG A 66 13.55 14.72 -8.92
C ARG A 66 14.92 14.33 -8.37
N VAL A 67 15.01 14.07 -7.05
CA VAL A 67 16.27 13.67 -6.40
C VAL A 67 16.81 12.38 -6.99
N ALA A 68 15.94 11.39 -7.23
CA ALA A 68 16.39 10.14 -7.84
C ALA A 68 17.01 10.34 -9.23
N LEU A 69 16.43 11.20 -10.05
CA LEU A 69 16.94 11.49 -11.39
C LEU A 69 18.20 12.36 -11.37
N GLU A 70 18.23 13.42 -10.57
CA GLU A 70 19.37 14.34 -10.44
C GLU A 70 20.63 13.62 -9.97
N HIS A 71 20.49 12.71 -9.01
CA HIS A 71 21.60 11.93 -8.48
C HIS A 71 21.80 10.59 -9.19
N LYS A 72 21.03 10.29 -10.25
CA LYS A 72 21.12 9.06 -11.04
C LYS A 72 20.98 7.79 -10.19
N TYR A 73 20.09 7.81 -9.22
CA TYR A 73 19.79 6.62 -8.45
C TYR A 73 18.98 5.61 -9.27
N ASP A 74 19.42 4.35 -9.27
CA ASP A 74 18.77 3.27 -10.04
C ASP A 74 17.38 2.95 -9.53
N VAL A 75 17.15 3.11 -8.22
CA VAL A 75 15.92 2.68 -7.56
C VAL A 75 15.54 3.63 -6.43
N MET A 76 14.28 4.02 -6.39
CA MET A 76 13.67 4.73 -5.27
C MET A 76 12.93 3.72 -4.38
N ALA A 77 13.45 3.46 -3.18
CA ALA A 77 12.76 2.65 -2.17
C ALA A 77 11.86 3.52 -1.29
N THR A 78 10.66 3.03 -0.96
CA THR A 78 9.74 3.71 -0.04
C THR A 78 9.33 2.79 1.09
N GLY A 79 9.12 3.36 2.29
CA GLY A 79 8.73 2.64 3.50
C GLY A 79 7.25 2.19 3.56
N HIS A 80 6.54 2.14 2.42
CA HIS A 80 5.16 1.65 2.42
C HIS A 80 5.13 0.17 2.84
N ASN A 81 4.24 -0.13 3.77
CA ASN A 81 4.06 -1.44 4.39
C ASN A 81 2.76 -2.13 3.94
N LEU A 82 2.44 -3.28 4.51
CA LEU A 82 1.24 -4.04 4.19
C LEU A 82 -0.04 -3.25 4.46
N ASP A 83 -0.09 -2.53 5.59
CA ASP A 83 -1.28 -1.74 5.97
C ASP A 83 -1.53 -0.59 4.98
N ASP A 84 -0.47 0.07 4.51
CA ASP A 84 -0.57 1.11 3.48
C ASP A 84 -1.10 0.57 2.15
N GLU A 85 -0.55 -0.56 1.73
CA GLU A 85 -0.88 -1.14 0.43
C GLU A 85 -2.28 -1.79 0.44
N ALA A 86 -2.63 -2.49 1.52
CA ALA A 86 -3.97 -3.07 1.68
C ALA A 86 -5.05 -1.97 1.79
N ALA A 87 -4.80 -0.90 2.55
CA ALA A 87 -5.73 0.23 2.65
C ALA A 87 -5.91 0.95 1.32
N ARG A 88 -4.84 1.12 0.54
CA ARG A 88 -4.90 1.69 -0.81
C ARG A 88 -5.69 0.77 -1.74
N LEU A 89 -5.41 -0.53 -1.71
CA LEU A 89 -6.13 -1.54 -2.50
C LEU A 89 -7.62 -1.50 -2.20
N LEU A 90 -7.99 -1.53 -0.92
CA LEU A 90 -9.40 -1.44 -0.51
C LEU A 90 -10.07 -0.18 -1.05
N GLY A 91 -9.40 0.97 -0.93
CA GLY A 91 -9.92 2.23 -1.47
C GLY A 91 -10.10 2.25 -2.98
N ASN A 92 -9.21 1.62 -3.74
CA ASN A 92 -9.29 1.52 -5.20
C ASN A 92 -10.38 0.54 -5.62
N VAL A 93 -10.48 -0.63 -4.96
CA VAL A 93 -11.54 -1.63 -5.22
C VAL A 93 -12.92 -1.07 -4.92
N LEU A 94 -13.12 -0.41 -3.78
CA LEU A 94 -14.42 0.19 -3.41
C LEU A 94 -14.91 1.27 -4.37
N ARG A 95 -14.03 1.83 -5.20
CA ARG A 95 -14.36 2.85 -6.21
C ARG A 95 -14.18 2.36 -7.63
N TRP A 96 -13.83 1.10 -7.81
CA TRP A 96 -13.54 0.52 -9.15
C TRP A 96 -12.55 1.36 -9.97
N GLN A 97 -11.46 1.80 -9.31
CA GLN A 97 -10.42 2.61 -9.95
C GLN A 97 -9.39 1.69 -10.64
N GLU A 98 -9.75 1.10 -11.76
CA GLU A 98 -8.96 0.11 -12.50
C GLU A 98 -7.56 0.62 -12.84
N GLU A 99 -7.44 1.85 -13.35
CA GLU A 99 -6.14 2.48 -13.68
C GLU A 99 -5.16 2.55 -12.49
N TYR A 100 -5.69 2.65 -11.26
CA TYR A 100 -4.86 2.64 -10.04
C TYR A 100 -4.57 1.23 -9.56
N LEU A 101 -5.45 0.28 -9.82
CA LEU A 101 -5.23 -1.13 -9.50
C LEU A 101 -4.04 -1.67 -10.32
N ASP A 102 -3.96 -1.37 -11.60
CA ASP A 102 -2.86 -1.80 -12.48
C ASP A 102 -1.49 -1.27 -12.02
N LYS A 103 -1.49 -0.10 -11.39
CA LYS A 103 -0.28 0.55 -10.86
C LYS A 103 0.02 0.20 -9.40
N GLN A 104 -0.75 -0.70 -8.80
CA GLN A 104 -0.60 -1.06 -7.39
C GLN A 104 0.31 -2.27 -7.20
N SER A 105 1.54 -2.16 -7.65
CA SER A 105 2.60 -3.16 -7.48
C SER A 105 3.63 -2.71 -6.43
N PRO A 106 4.26 -3.65 -5.72
CA PRO A 106 5.39 -3.35 -4.85
C PRO A 106 6.67 -2.97 -5.63
N SER A 107 6.71 -3.25 -6.93
CA SER A 107 7.78 -2.82 -7.83
C SER A 107 7.19 -2.20 -9.07
N LEU A 108 7.51 -0.94 -9.31
CA LEU A 108 7.12 -0.21 -10.52
C LEU A 108 8.39 0.07 -11.33
N PRO A 109 8.43 -0.31 -12.61
CA PRO A 109 9.60 -0.08 -13.47
C PRO A 109 9.84 1.43 -13.66
N ALA A 110 11.04 1.78 -14.06
CA ALA A 110 11.31 3.10 -14.61
C ALA A 110 10.48 3.30 -15.88
N SER A 111 9.99 4.50 -16.10
CA SER A 111 9.24 4.81 -17.32
C SER A 111 10.06 5.66 -18.28
N LEU A 112 9.76 5.55 -19.57
CA LEU A 112 10.34 6.41 -20.61
C LEU A 112 9.93 7.88 -20.42
N ASP A 113 8.86 8.13 -19.67
CA ASP A 113 8.35 9.47 -19.34
C ASP A 113 9.10 10.15 -18.18
N GLY A 114 10.21 9.57 -17.70
CA GLY A 114 11.07 10.17 -16.70
C GLY A 114 10.73 9.84 -15.25
N PHE A 115 10.06 8.72 -14.97
CA PHE A 115 9.94 8.22 -13.60
C PHE A 115 11.03 7.21 -13.26
N ALA A 116 11.69 7.41 -12.11
CA ALA A 116 12.64 6.45 -11.57
C ALA A 116 11.93 5.15 -11.15
N LYS A 117 12.64 4.01 -11.26
CA LYS A 117 12.15 2.74 -10.74
C LYS A 117 11.82 2.87 -9.25
N LYS A 118 10.67 2.33 -8.84
CA LYS A 118 10.21 2.42 -7.45
C LYS A 118 9.98 1.03 -6.87
N VAL A 119 10.44 0.82 -5.62
CA VAL A 119 10.21 -0.41 -4.87
C VAL A 119 9.67 -0.12 -3.46
N LYS A 120 8.95 -1.07 -2.90
CA LYS A 120 8.37 -1.03 -1.55
C LYS A 120 8.81 -2.28 -0.79
N PRO A 121 10.02 -2.29 -0.21
CA PRO A 121 10.58 -3.51 0.40
C PRO A 121 9.74 -4.07 1.55
N LEU A 122 9.01 -3.20 2.27
CA LEU A 122 8.25 -3.56 3.47
C LEU A 122 6.79 -3.98 3.20
N PHE A 123 6.40 -4.15 1.93
CA PHE A 123 5.00 -4.38 1.52
C PHE A 123 4.32 -5.62 2.13
N ARG A 124 5.08 -6.55 2.70
CA ARG A 124 4.58 -7.76 3.38
C ARG A 124 4.52 -7.63 4.90
N LEU A 125 5.13 -6.62 5.46
CA LEU A 125 5.20 -6.39 6.90
C LEU A 125 4.08 -5.45 7.33
N SER A 126 3.36 -5.83 8.38
CA SER A 126 2.34 -4.97 8.99
C SER A 126 2.97 -3.83 9.81
N GLU A 127 2.21 -2.76 10.04
CA GLU A 127 2.63 -1.68 10.96
C GLU A 127 2.96 -2.21 12.37
N ARG A 128 2.20 -3.21 12.83
CA ARG A 128 2.44 -3.86 14.13
C ARG A 128 3.79 -4.57 14.18
N GLU A 129 4.16 -5.30 13.12
CA GLU A 129 5.46 -5.97 13.04
C GLU A 129 6.60 -4.97 12.96
N LEU A 130 6.42 -3.89 12.19
CA LEU A 130 7.42 -2.80 12.10
C LEU A 130 7.59 -2.07 13.42
N ALA A 131 6.51 -1.80 14.16
CA ALA A 131 6.57 -1.21 15.49
C ALA A 131 7.31 -2.14 16.48
N ALA A 132 6.98 -3.44 16.47
CA ALA A 132 7.67 -4.43 17.30
C ALA A 132 9.17 -4.50 16.97
N TYR A 133 9.53 -4.53 15.69
CA TYR A 133 10.91 -4.48 15.23
C TYR A 133 11.63 -3.23 15.72
N SER A 134 11.00 -2.07 15.61
CA SER A 134 11.58 -0.80 16.04
C SER A 134 11.85 -0.78 17.55
N VAL A 135 10.89 -1.25 18.35
CA VAL A 135 11.05 -1.34 19.82
C VAL A 135 12.18 -2.29 20.21
N LEU A 136 12.21 -3.50 19.61
CA LEU A 136 13.22 -4.51 19.92
C LEU A 136 14.64 -4.06 19.52
N ASN A 137 14.77 -3.29 18.45
CA ASN A 137 16.04 -2.76 17.98
C ASN A 137 16.36 -1.35 18.52
N ARG A 138 15.55 -0.84 19.45
CA ARG A 138 15.72 0.49 20.06
C ARG A 138 15.79 1.63 19.03
N ILE A 139 15.03 1.49 17.94
CA ILE A 139 14.90 2.54 16.94
C ILE A 139 13.91 3.57 17.46
N ASP A 140 14.38 4.79 17.66
CA ASP A 140 13.53 5.91 18.08
C ASP A 140 12.73 6.42 16.87
N TYR A 141 11.41 6.20 16.87
CA TYR A 141 10.51 6.61 15.81
C TYR A 141 9.40 7.52 16.33
N ILE A 142 8.76 8.26 15.43
CA ILE A 142 7.65 9.15 15.78
C ILE A 142 6.37 8.33 15.86
N VAL A 143 5.73 8.37 17.02
CA VAL A 143 4.44 7.71 17.27
C VAL A 143 3.28 8.63 16.87
N GLU A 144 3.46 9.94 17.02
CA GLU A 144 2.44 10.94 16.75
C GLU A 144 2.13 11.01 15.26
N GLU A 145 0.85 11.01 14.95
CA GLU A 145 0.41 11.21 13.58
C GLU A 145 0.50 12.69 13.17
N CYS A 146 0.69 12.91 11.87
CA CYS A 146 0.63 14.25 11.31
C CYS A 146 -0.75 14.87 11.60
N PRO A 147 -0.84 16.06 12.21
CA PRO A 147 -2.11 16.69 12.58
C PRO A 147 -3.02 16.97 11.36
N MET A 148 -2.44 17.04 10.14
CA MET A 148 -3.19 17.21 8.91
C MET A 148 -3.76 15.90 8.35
N ALA A 149 -3.38 14.74 8.90
CA ALA A 149 -3.89 13.44 8.47
C ALA A 149 -5.29 13.14 9.03
N LYS A 150 -5.77 13.89 10.02
CA LYS A 150 -7.09 13.71 10.61
C LYS A 150 -8.18 13.75 9.54
N GLY A 151 -9.02 12.70 9.50
CA GLY A 151 -10.07 12.55 8.49
C GLY A 151 -9.61 12.04 7.13
N ALA A 152 -8.35 11.65 6.98
CA ALA A 152 -7.87 11.01 5.76
C ALA A 152 -8.53 9.63 5.58
N ARG A 153 -9.13 9.39 4.42
CA ARG A 153 -9.84 8.12 4.11
C ARG A 153 -8.95 6.88 4.26
N THR A 154 -7.66 7.02 4.01
CA THR A 154 -6.71 5.92 4.17
C THR A 154 -6.65 5.44 5.61
N LEU A 155 -6.77 6.32 6.60
CA LEU A 155 -6.82 5.95 8.01
C LEU A 155 -8.06 5.13 8.33
N LEU A 156 -9.23 5.52 7.82
CA LEU A 156 -10.46 4.75 7.95
C LEU A 156 -10.31 3.34 7.34
N TYR A 157 -9.70 3.23 6.17
CA TYR A 157 -9.49 1.92 5.54
C TYR A 157 -8.52 1.04 6.35
N LYS A 158 -7.47 1.63 6.91
CA LYS A 158 -6.55 0.93 7.83
C LYS A 158 -7.29 0.43 9.07
N GLU A 159 -8.12 1.26 9.68
CA GLU A 159 -8.91 0.91 10.86
C GLU A 159 -9.85 -0.27 10.58
N VAL A 160 -10.60 -0.22 9.47
CA VAL A 160 -11.49 -1.31 9.04
C VAL A 160 -10.70 -2.60 8.81
N LEU A 161 -9.57 -2.53 8.11
CA LEU A 161 -8.71 -3.70 7.87
C LEU A 161 -8.08 -4.24 9.15
N ASN A 162 -7.72 -3.37 10.11
CA ASN A 162 -7.21 -3.79 11.41
C ASN A 162 -8.27 -4.53 12.22
N ARG A 163 -9.52 -4.09 12.16
CA ARG A 163 -10.64 -4.78 12.79
C ARG A 163 -10.87 -6.16 12.18
N LEU A 164 -10.87 -6.25 10.85
CA LEU A 164 -10.98 -7.55 10.14
C LEU A 164 -9.81 -8.48 10.48
N GLU A 165 -8.59 -7.95 10.56
CA GLU A 165 -7.39 -8.71 10.92
C GLU A 165 -7.46 -9.26 12.36
N THR A 166 -8.11 -8.53 13.28
CA THR A 166 -8.29 -8.96 14.66
C THR A 166 -9.26 -10.14 14.74
N GLU A 167 -10.36 -10.09 13.98
CA GLU A 167 -11.38 -11.14 13.93
C GLU A 167 -10.92 -12.35 13.09
N SER A 168 -10.13 -12.12 12.05
CA SER A 168 -9.64 -13.13 11.12
C SER A 168 -8.18 -12.85 10.76
N PRO A 169 -7.22 -13.34 11.55
CA PRO A 169 -5.79 -13.13 11.32
C PRO A 169 -5.33 -13.60 9.95
N GLY A 170 -4.48 -12.80 9.29
CA GLY A 170 -3.98 -13.04 7.93
C GLY A 170 -4.84 -12.42 6.83
N THR A 171 -5.95 -11.77 7.16
CA THR A 171 -6.87 -11.14 6.19
C THR A 171 -6.17 -10.09 5.32
N LYS A 172 -5.37 -9.20 5.90
CA LYS A 172 -4.66 -8.16 5.14
C LYS A 172 -3.69 -8.77 4.14
N GLN A 173 -2.93 -9.77 4.58
CA GLN A 173 -1.96 -10.45 3.73
C GLN A 173 -2.65 -11.23 2.60
N ALA A 174 -3.70 -11.99 2.91
CA ALA A 174 -4.49 -12.71 1.93
C ALA A 174 -5.11 -11.76 0.90
N PHE A 175 -5.65 -10.63 1.33
CA PHE A 175 -6.25 -9.62 0.46
C PHE A 175 -5.23 -9.01 -0.50
N TYR A 176 -4.10 -8.50 0.02
CA TYR A 176 -3.11 -7.82 -0.81
C TYR A 176 -2.27 -8.78 -1.65
N CYS A 177 -1.76 -9.87 -1.08
CA CYS A 177 -0.98 -10.85 -1.82
C CYS A 177 -1.85 -11.60 -2.85
N GLY A 178 -3.08 -11.95 -2.52
CA GLY A 178 -4.02 -12.54 -3.45
C GLY A 178 -4.30 -11.65 -4.67
N PHE A 179 -4.38 -10.34 -4.48
CA PHE A 179 -4.46 -9.37 -5.57
C PHE A 179 -3.20 -9.40 -6.44
N LEU A 180 -2.00 -9.35 -5.83
CA LEU A 180 -0.73 -9.41 -6.56
C LEU A 180 -0.57 -10.70 -7.36
N ASP A 181 -0.99 -11.82 -6.81
CA ASP A 181 -0.93 -13.12 -7.49
C ASP A 181 -1.88 -13.19 -8.70
N LYS A 182 -3.03 -12.51 -8.62
CA LYS A 182 -3.90 -12.34 -9.78
C LYS A 182 -3.26 -11.52 -10.90
N GLN A 183 -2.59 -10.41 -10.54
CA GLN A 183 -1.91 -9.57 -11.53
C GLN A 183 -0.72 -10.29 -12.21
N ARG A 184 -0.05 -11.20 -11.50
CA ARG A 184 1.10 -11.96 -12.04
C ARG A 184 0.72 -13.10 -12.97
N LYS A 185 -0.49 -13.61 -12.86
CA LYS A 185 -1.00 -14.60 -13.83
C LYS A 185 -1.23 -13.85 -15.12
N PRO A 186 -0.50 -14.15 -16.23
CA PRO A 186 -0.86 -13.60 -17.52
C PRO A 186 -2.34 -13.92 -17.72
N GLU A 187 -3.11 -12.97 -18.21
CA GLU A 187 -4.41 -13.29 -18.78
C GLU A 187 -4.14 -14.36 -19.84
N VAL A 188 -4.38 -15.60 -19.48
CA VAL A 188 -4.58 -16.64 -20.46
C VAL A 188 -5.74 -16.10 -21.27
N SER A 189 -5.43 -15.70 -22.50
CA SER A 189 -6.29 -15.11 -23.51
C SER A 189 -7.78 -15.29 -23.22
N SER A 190 -8.53 -14.23 -23.42
CA SER A 190 -9.99 -14.11 -23.51
C SER A 190 -10.78 -15.38 -23.86
N THR A 191 -10.55 -16.45 -23.18
CA THR A 191 -11.45 -17.56 -23.06
C THR A 191 -12.53 -17.07 -22.12
N THR A 192 -13.69 -16.81 -22.63
CA THR A 192 -14.89 -16.36 -21.93
C THR A 192 -15.01 -17.08 -20.58
N MET A 193 -15.55 -16.41 -19.56
CA MET A 193 -15.80 -17.01 -18.23
C MET A 193 -16.60 -18.34 -18.31
N ALA A 194 -17.12 -18.67 -19.47
CA ALA A 194 -17.76 -19.93 -19.83
C ALA A 194 -16.80 -21.13 -19.98
N GLU A 195 -15.49 -20.91 -20.18
CA GLU A 195 -14.51 -21.97 -20.40
C GLU A 195 -13.51 -22.20 -19.26
N ARG A 196 -13.54 -21.36 -18.21
CA ARG A 196 -12.83 -21.63 -16.97
C ARG A 196 -13.59 -22.66 -16.15
N ASP A 197 -13.12 -23.91 -16.18
CA ASP A 197 -13.62 -25.01 -15.35
C ASP A 197 -15.17 -25.02 -15.25
N GLN A 198 -15.83 -25.30 -16.35
CA GLN A 198 -17.06 -26.05 -16.27
C GLN A 198 -16.66 -27.43 -15.74
N ALA A 199 -16.46 -27.53 -14.42
CA ALA A 199 -16.72 -28.78 -13.74
C ALA A 199 -18.12 -29.17 -14.20
N MET A 200 -18.20 -30.12 -15.16
CA MET A 200 -19.45 -30.41 -15.85
C MET A 200 -20.49 -30.72 -14.80
N LEU A 201 -21.47 -29.83 -14.67
CA LEU A 201 -22.59 -30.06 -13.76
C LEU A 201 -23.34 -31.30 -14.27
N HIS A 202 -23.52 -32.25 -13.41
CA HIS A 202 -24.32 -33.42 -13.66
C HIS A 202 -25.37 -33.57 -12.54
N PRO A 203 -26.46 -34.30 -12.78
CA PRO A 203 -27.45 -34.51 -11.74
C PRO A 203 -26.88 -35.28 -10.55
N CYS A 204 -27.16 -34.83 -9.34
CA CYS A 204 -26.87 -35.56 -8.09
C CYS A 204 -27.53 -36.94 -8.12
N SER A 205 -26.75 -37.98 -7.81
CA SER A 205 -27.29 -39.38 -7.79
C SER A 205 -28.46 -39.60 -6.82
N VAL A 206 -28.65 -38.69 -5.80
CA VAL A 206 -29.69 -38.80 -4.81
C VAL A 206 -30.91 -37.92 -5.11
N CYS A 207 -30.72 -36.61 -5.40
CA CYS A 207 -31.83 -35.65 -5.51
C CYS A 207 -31.97 -35.02 -6.91
N GLN A 208 -31.15 -35.41 -7.87
CA GLN A 208 -31.15 -34.95 -9.27
C GLN A 208 -30.84 -33.44 -9.44
N GLN A 209 -30.52 -32.69 -8.38
CA GLN A 209 -30.08 -31.30 -8.50
C GLN A 209 -28.67 -31.21 -9.12
N PRO A 210 -28.36 -30.14 -9.89
CA PRO A 210 -27.08 -29.98 -10.50
C PRO A 210 -25.94 -29.93 -9.46
N THR A 211 -24.87 -30.68 -9.70
CA THR A 211 -23.70 -30.73 -8.82
C THR A 211 -22.45 -31.05 -9.62
N THR A 212 -21.29 -30.73 -9.08
CA THR A 212 -19.96 -31.10 -9.60
C THR A 212 -19.41 -32.39 -8.96
N ALA A 213 -20.12 -32.96 -8.00
CA ALA A 213 -19.73 -34.18 -7.30
C ALA A 213 -20.87 -35.19 -7.38
N ASP A 214 -20.60 -36.49 -7.37
CA ASP A 214 -21.60 -37.54 -7.49
C ASP A 214 -22.84 -37.34 -6.59
N VAL A 215 -22.64 -36.94 -5.32
CA VAL A 215 -23.68 -36.54 -4.39
C VAL A 215 -23.51 -35.06 -4.00
N CYS A 216 -24.57 -34.26 -4.13
CA CYS A 216 -24.50 -32.83 -3.79
C CYS A 216 -24.29 -32.59 -2.27
N SER A 217 -23.82 -31.39 -1.94
CA SER A 217 -23.52 -31.01 -0.55
C SER A 217 -24.71 -31.11 0.38
N TYR A 218 -25.93 -30.81 -0.12
CA TYR A 218 -27.18 -30.97 0.66
C TYR A 218 -27.44 -32.44 1.03
N CYS A 219 -27.40 -33.34 0.05
CA CYS A 219 -27.61 -34.76 0.31
C CYS A 219 -26.55 -35.37 1.22
N LYS A 220 -25.28 -34.95 1.05
CA LYS A 220 -24.19 -35.36 1.97
C LYS A 220 -24.41 -34.86 3.40
N MET A 221 -24.95 -33.65 3.56
CA MET A 221 -25.26 -33.08 4.87
C MET A 221 -26.44 -33.85 5.52
N MET A 222 -27.52 -34.09 4.79
CA MET A 222 -28.71 -34.79 5.29
C MET A 222 -28.44 -36.25 5.63
N ALA A 223 -27.49 -36.91 4.95
CA ALA A 223 -27.09 -38.27 5.28
C ALA A 223 -26.32 -38.40 6.60
N ARG A 224 -25.85 -37.26 7.18
CA ARG A 224 -25.13 -37.20 8.46
C ARG A 224 -25.99 -36.69 9.61
N ALA A 225 -27.21 -36.22 9.33
CA ALA A 225 -28.16 -35.75 10.30
C ALA A 225 -29.07 -36.89 10.81
#